data_c8bb172e7c259740658c3a7adc1bd94e
#
_entry.id   c8bb172e7c259740658c3a7adc1bd94e
#
_cell.length_a   1.000
_cell.length_b   1.000
_cell.length_c   1.000
_cell.angle_alpha   90.00
_cell.angle_beta   90.00
_cell.angle_gamma   90.00
#
_symmetry.space_group_name_H-M   'P 1'
#
loop_
_entity.id
_entity.type
_entity.pdbx_description
1 polymer ?
#
loop_
_entity_poly.entity_id
_entity_poly.type
_entity_poly.pdbx_seq_one_letter_code
_entity_poly.pdbx_strand_id
1 'polypeptide(L)'
;MLVVVNVVVPKSLENQAKKAIEQEIGENHDDEKSGMNFLSSSVAYLEIGGANEDLVYLTETEKAVLAFCDDKKPVRGEFYRMKDKNRDVVLAVYSSDADLTDKYEYVLYVDIKSILNYVRWLNLLFCFEVIIVGAVICAIGLKLGKTIESAQEIRQSFFQNALYELKTPLMAIQGYAEGIQTGVLPVKESAGVIMEESDRMTELIEELLALSKIDSAQAKPEFLETDVTEIIKSVANSFAPVFENSQKTLKTELSCEAVVLCDEKQIRKAVPNLISNAFKYCKTTVTVACKNENDKTIIAISDDGDGIDKDDLPHVFERFYTGKKGNTGIGLALTKEIIKMHGGEIRARNENGAVVEITHGNVNGKKNREKA
;
A
#
# COMPACT_ATOMS: atom_id res chain seq x y z
N MET A 1 -22.59 -1.01 23.71
CA MET A 1 -23.12 -2.13 22.92
C MET A 1 -23.51 -3.34 23.75
N LEU A 2 -22.64 -3.92 24.59
CA LEU A 2 -22.97 -5.07 25.47
C LEU A 2 -24.18 -4.82 26.38
N VAL A 3 -24.38 -3.62 26.90
CA VAL A 3 -25.53 -3.21 27.73
C VAL A 3 -26.83 -3.20 26.91
N VAL A 4 -26.78 -2.71 25.67
CA VAL A 4 -27.97 -2.67 24.79
C VAL A 4 -28.45 -4.10 24.48
N VAL A 5 -27.57 -5.02 24.18
CA VAL A 5 -27.91 -6.40 23.81
C VAL A 5 -28.39 -7.22 24.99
N ASN A 6 -27.77 -7.06 26.16
CA ASN A 6 -28.08 -7.91 27.32
C ASN A 6 -29.20 -7.36 28.22
N VAL A 7 -29.53 -6.08 28.12
CA VAL A 7 -30.52 -5.42 28.99
C VAL A 7 -31.65 -4.78 28.20
N VAL A 8 -31.35 -3.98 27.19
CA VAL A 8 -32.35 -3.21 26.45
C VAL A 8 -33.15 -4.10 25.49
N VAL A 9 -32.47 -4.97 24.73
CA VAL A 9 -33.15 -5.85 23.76
C VAL A 9 -34.09 -6.85 24.43
N PRO A 10 -33.72 -7.58 25.51
CA PRO A 10 -34.64 -8.47 26.19
C PRO A 10 -35.88 -7.77 26.78
N LYS A 11 -35.69 -6.56 27.31
CA LYS A 11 -36.78 -5.77 27.85
C LYS A 11 -37.70 -5.23 26.77
N SER A 12 -37.12 -4.84 25.63
CA SER A 12 -37.89 -4.42 24.46
C SER A 12 -38.71 -5.58 23.87
N LEU A 13 -38.13 -6.77 23.74
CA LEU A 13 -38.83 -7.97 23.25
C LEU A 13 -39.96 -8.40 24.20
N GLU A 14 -39.73 -8.33 25.50
CA GLU A 14 -40.77 -8.58 26.49
C GLU A 14 -41.96 -7.61 26.32
N ASN A 15 -41.68 -6.33 26.16
CA ASN A 15 -42.73 -5.33 25.92
C ASN A 15 -43.45 -5.55 24.59
N GLN A 16 -42.75 -5.97 23.54
CA GLN A 16 -43.36 -6.31 22.26
C GLN A 16 -44.23 -7.58 22.36
N ALA A 17 -43.78 -8.59 23.13
CA ALA A 17 -44.58 -9.81 23.39
C ALA A 17 -45.86 -9.49 24.13
N LYS A 18 -45.80 -8.62 25.17
CA LYS A 18 -47.00 -8.18 25.90
C LYS A 18 -47.97 -7.47 24.98
N LYS A 19 -47.49 -6.54 24.14
CA LYS A 19 -48.32 -5.85 23.15
C LYS A 19 -48.92 -6.79 22.10
N ALA A 20 -48.18 -7.83 21.67
CA ALA A 20 -48.70 -8.82 20.75
C ALA A 20 -49.87 -9.62 21.36
N ILE A 21 -49.72 -10.03 22.63
CA ILE A 21 -50.80 -10.69 23.35
C ILE A 21 -52.00 -9.76 23.55
N GLU A 22 -51.80 -8.50 23.94
CA GLU A 22 -52.87 -7.50 24.05
C GLU A 22 -53.64 -7.31 22.76
N GLN A 23 -52.89 -7.27 21.63
CA GLN A 23 -53.47 -7.10 20.30
C GLN A 23 -54.35 -8.30 19.90
N GLU A 24 -53.87 -9.51 20.16
CA GLU A 24 -54.59 -10.75 19.88
C GLU A 24 -55.92 -10.81 20.67
N ILE A 25 -55.92 -10.31 21.91
CA ILE A 25 -57.10 -10.21 22.74
C ILE A 25 -58.07 -9.16 22.21
N GLY A 26 -57.56 -8.02 21.71
CA GLY A 26 -58.33 -6.90 21.16
C GLY A 26 -58.97 -7.21 19.82
N GLU A 27 -58.34 -7.98 18.97
CA GLU A 27 -58.84 -8.39 17.63
C GLU A 27 -60.05 -9.32 17.70
N ASN A 28 -60.27 -9.99 18.83
CA ASN A 28 -61.53 -10.71 19.05
C ASN A 28 -62.73 -9.74 19.34
N HIS A 29 -62.54 -8.41 19.38
CA HIS A 29 -63.57 -7.44 19.70
C HIS A 29 -63.77 -6.33 18.70
N ASP A 30 -62.82 -6.04 17.79
CA ASP A 30 -63.01 -4.97 16.78
C ASP A 30 -62.15 -5.17 15.54
N ASP A 31 -62.77 -5.32 14.41
CA ASP A 31 -62.20 -5.51 13.05
C ASP A 31 -61.68 -4.19 12.44
N GLU A 32 -60.83 -3.42 13.04
CA GLU A 32 -60.12 -2.33 12.31
C GLU A 32 -59.15 -1.57 13.20
N LYS A 33 -57.91 -2.04 13.32
CA LYS A 33 -56.69 -1.22 13.47
C LYS A 33 -55.47 -2.08 13.80
N SER A 34 -54.99 -2.81 12.85
CA SER A 34 -53.76 -3.57 12.99
C SER A 34 -52.57 -2.68 12.63
N GLY A 35 -51.88 -2.16 13.63
CA GLY A 35 -50.48 -1.75 13.49
C GLY A 35 -49.60 -2.98 13.53
N MET A 36 -48.85 -3.25 12.47
CA MET A 36 -48.00 -4.42 12.29
C MET A 36 -47.04 -4.62 13.47
N ASN A 37 -47.41 -5.50 14.43
CA ASN A 37 -46.54 -5.93 15.51
C ASN A 37 -45.77 -7.18 15.05
N PHE A 38 -44.42 -7.13 15.08
CA PHE A 38 -43.56 -8.20 14.55
C PHE A 38 -43.79 -9.56 15.22
N LEU A 39 -44.38 -9.59 16.41
CA LEU A 39 -44.64 -10.82 17.19
C LEU A 39 -46.11 -11.29 17.16
N SER A 40 -47.02 -10.57 16.53
CA SER A 40 -48.44 -10.95 16.50
C SER A 40 -48.66 -12.35 15.91
N SER A 41 -47.93 -12.72 14.84
CA SER A 41 -47.99 -14.07 14.25
C SER A 41 -47.30 -15.16 15.10
N SER A 42 -46.69 -14.83 16.23
CA SER A 42 -45.94 -15.74 17.10
C SER A 42 -46.68 -16.00 18.42
N VAL A 43 -47.88 -15.46 18.58
CA VAL A 43 -48.72 -15.71 19.75
C VAL A 43 -49.35 -17.08 19.57
N ALA A 44 -49.15 -17.95 20.55
CA ALA A 44 -49.81 -19.24 20.61
C ALA A 44 -50.82 -19.26 21.80
N TYR A 45 -51.88 -20.01 21.64
CA TYR A 45 -52.90 -20.19 22.67
C TYR A 45 -52.99 -21.64 23.12
N LEU A 46 -53.33 -21.81 24.37
CA LEU A 46 -53.44 -23.12 25.01
C LEU A 46 -54.64 -23.10 25.94
N GLU A 47 -55.56 -24.07 25.81
CA GLU A 47 -56.75 -24.24 26.66
C GLU A 47 -56.35 -24.85 27.99
N ILE A 48 -56.87 -24.29 29.10
CA ILE A 48 -56.68 -24.82 30.46
C ILE A 48 -57.97 -25.57 30.84
N GLY A 49 -57.85 -26.88 31.20
CA GLY A 49 -58.95 -27.65 31.72
C GLY A 49 -59.67 -28.54 30.71
N GLY A 50 -59.20 -28.65 29.47
CA GLY A 50 -59.65 -29.61 28.49
C GLY A 50 -59.35 -31.07 28.91
N ALA A 51 -60.15 -32.02 28.44
CA ALA A 51 -60.01 -33.43 28.78
C ALA A 51 -58.58 -33.94 28.50
N ASN A 52 -58.04 -34.73 29.39
CA ASN A 52 -56.66 -35.25 29.40
C ASN A 52 -56.19 -36.02 28.16
N GLU A 53 -56.99 -36.16 27.13
CA GLU A 53 -56.68 -36.94 25.92
C GLU A 53 -55.73 -36.16 24.96
N ASP A 54 -55.68 -34.81 25.00
CA ASP A 54 -54.86 -33.98 24.11
C ASP A 54 -53.40 -33.73 24.60
N LEU A 55 -53.07 -34.13 25.82
CA LEU A 55 -51.73 -33.93 26.44
C LEU A 55 -50.59 -34.62 25.68
N VAL A 56 -50.90 -35.63 24.88
CA VAL A 56 -49.91 -36.42 24.13
C VAL A 56 -49.30 -35.61 22.94
N TYR A 57 -50.02 -34.63 22.43
CA TYR A 57 -49.61 -33.84 21.25
C TYR A 57 -48.96 -32.51 21.61
N LEU A 58 -48.88 -32.15 22.91
CA LEU A 58 -48.31 -30.86 23.34
C LEU A 58 -46.80 -30.80 23.17
N THR A 59 -46.34 -29.69 22.70
CA THR A 59 -44.91 -29.36 22.63
C THR A 59 -44.31 -29.26 24.03
N GLU A 60 -43.01 -29.38 24.16
CA GLU A 60 -42.31 -29.25 25.44
C GLU A 60 -42.47 -27.82 26.04
N THR A 61 -42.73 -26.81 25.22
CA THR A 61 -43.02 -25.45 25.71
C THR A 61 -44.42 -25.35 26.26
N GLU A 62 -45.42 -25.96 25.62
CA GLU A 62 -46.81 -26.01 26.09
C GLU A 62 -46.96 -26.75 27.41
N LYS A 63 -46.30 -27.91 27.53
CA LYS A 63 -46.26 -28.65 28.79
C LYS A 63 -45.68 -27.81 29.94
N ALA A 64 -44.63 -27.03 29.68
CA ALA A 64 -44.03 -26.18 30.70
C ALA A 64 -44.89 -24.94 31.02
N VAL A 65 -45.60 -24.39 30.06
CA VAL A 65 -46.56 -23.30 30.30
C VAL A 65 -47.72 -23.79 31.17
N LEU A 66 -48.28 -24.96 30.91
CA LEU A 66 -49.31 -25.58 31.76
C LEU A 66 -48.81 -25.84 33.17
N ALA A 67 -47.64 -26.47 33.32
CA ALA A 67 -47.05 -26.72 34.64
C ALA A 67 -46.80 -25.43 35.42
N PHE A 68 -46.40 -24.34 34.73
CA PHE A 68 -46.26 -23.01 35.34
C PHE A 68 -47.59 -22.44 35.81
N CYS A 69 -48.66 -22.60 35.01
CA CYS A 69 -50.01 -22.17 35.38
C CYS A 69 -50.54 -22.91 36.59
N ASP A 70 -50.29 -24.23 36.67
CA ASP A 70 -50.70 -25.06 37.81
C ASP A 70 -49.97 -24.69 39.12
N ASP A 71 -48.64 -24.40 39.03
CA ASP A 71 -47.83 -24.04 40.20
C ASP A 71 -48.10 -22.61 40.68
N LYS A 72 -48.11 -21.64 39.76
CA LYS A 72 -48.20 -20.19 40.08
C LYS A 72 -49.60 -19.64 40.16
N LYS A 73 -50.60 -20.32 39.58
CA LYS A 73 -51.99 -19.87 39.47
C LYS A 73 -52.08 -18.39 39.06
N PRO A 74 -51.60 -18.07 37.87
CA PRO A 74 -51.47 -16.67 37.43
C PRO A 74 -52.84 -15.95 37.47
N VAL A 75 -52.81 -14.68 37.84
CA VAL A 75 -54.01 -13.84 37.91
C VAL A 75 -54.41 -13.47 36.47
N ARG A 76 -55.70 -13.51 36.18
CA ARG A 76 -56.24 -13.16 34.85
C ARG A 76 -55.92 -11.73 34.47
N GLY A 77 -55.51 -11.55 33.23
CA GLY A 77 -55.15 -10.23 32.68
C GLY A 77 -53.77 -9.68 33.10
N GLU A 78 -53.02 -10.43 33.91
CA GLU A 78 -51.66 -10.08 34.27
C GLU A 78 -50.65 -10.85 33.40
N PHE A 79 -49.54 -10.18 33.09
CA PHE A 79 -48.45 -10.74 32.30
C PHE A 79 -47.41 -11.37 33.20
N TYR A 80 -47.01 -12.58 32.85
CA TYR A 80 -45.96 -13.32 33.55
C TYR A 80 -44.85 -13.67 32.57
N ARG A 81 -43.64 -13.82 33.12
CA ARG A 81 -42.49 -14.27 32.35
C ARG A 81 -41.93 -15.54 32.99
N MET A 82 -41.97 -16.61 32.22
CA MET A 82 -41.36 -17.87 32.56
C MET A 82 -39.98 -17.96 31.89
N LYS A 83 -38.93 -18.07 32.69
CA LYS A 83 -37.55 -18.21 32.18
C LYS A 83 -36.90 -19.43 32.77
N ASP A 84 -36.45 -20.32 31.89
CA ASP A 84 -35.68 -21.52 32.20
C ASP A 84 -34.44 -21.60 31.27
N LYS A 85 -33.53 -22.60 31.51
CA LYS A 85 -32.34 -22.83 30.66
C LYS A 85 -32.69 -22.92 29.18
N ASN A 86 -33.85 -23.48 28.85
CA ASN A 86 -34.28 -23.74 27.47
C ASN A 86 -35.42 -22.86 26.95
N ARG A 87 -36.04 -22.03 27.78
CA ARG A 87 -37.27 -21.29 27.44
C ARG A 87 -37.24 -19.88 28.03
N ASP A 88 -37.79 -18.93 27.30
CA ASP A 88 -38.02 -17.58 27.78
C ASP A 88 -39.37 -17.13 27.18
N VAL A 89 -40.44 -17.33 27.93
CA VAL A 89 -41.82 -17.21 27.49
C VAL A 89 -42.51 -16.11 28.27
N VAL A 90 -43.22 -15.23 27.53
CA VAL A 90 -44.15 -14.26 28.12
C VAL A 90 -45.56 -14.83 27.93
N LEU A 91 -46.32 -14.87 28.99
CA LEU A 91 -47.68 -15.43 28.99
C LEU A 91 -48.67 -14.59 29.78
N ALA A 92 -49.96 -14.72 29.42
CA ALA A 92 -51.09 -14.15 30.19
C ALA A 92 -52.28 -15.13 30.10
N VAL A 93 -53.11 -15.15 31.15
CA VAL A 93 -54.31 -15.98 31.23
C VAL A 93 -55.53 -15.15 30.98
N TYR A 94 -56.41 -15.60 30.09
CA TYR A 94 -57.70 -14.99 29.76
C TYR A 94 -58.81 -16.00 29.77
N SER A 95 -60.05 -15.55 29.94
CA SER A 95 -61.24 -16.41 29.80
C SER A 95 -62.09 -15.87 28.65
N SER A 96 -62.62 -16.78 27.82
CA SER A 96 -63.64 -16.42 26.82
C SER A 96 -64.96 -16.25 27.52
N ASP A 97 -65.62 -15.11 27.26
CA ASP A 97 -67.02 -14.83 27.74
C ASP A 97 -68.07 -15.38 26.77
N ALA A 98 -67.70 -16.24 25.84
CA ALA A 98 -68.61 -16.81 24.89
C ALA A 98 -69.48 -17.90 25.57
N ASP A 99 -70.73 -17.52 25.81
CA ASP A 99 -71.85 -18.30 26.36
C ASP A 99 -71.85 -18.69 27.85
N LEU A 100 -73.00 -18.49 28.44
CA LEU A 100 -73.32 -18.59 29.89
C LEU A 100 -73.13 -20.01 30.53
N THR A 101 -72.69 -21.00 29.80
CA THR A 101 -72.63 -22.41 30.25
C THR A 101 -71.23 -23.00 30.36
N ASP A 102 -70.24 -22.57 29.54
CA ASP A 102 -68.89 -23.12 29.62
C ASP A 102 -67.82 -22.01 29.61
N LYS A 103 -67.17 -21.78 30.73
CA LYS A 103 -66.04 -20.89 30.90
C LYS A 103 -64.73 -21.63 30.52
N TYR A 104 -64.21 -21.39 29.35
CA TYR A 104 -62.88 -21.84 28.99
C TYR A 104 -61.81 -20.83 29.39
N GLU A 105 -60.74 -21.29 29.99
CA GLU A 105 -59.58 -20.47 30.29
C GLU A 105 -58.47 -20.77 29.26
N TYR A 106 -57.95 -19.74 28.67
CA TYR A 106 -56.89 -19.84 27.68
C TYR A 106 -55.62 -19.15 28.19
N VAL A 107 -54.45 -19.71 27.88
CA VAL A 107 -53.16 -19.11 28.06
C VAL A 107 -52.66 -18.63 26.69
N LEU A 108 -52.45 -17.36 26.56
CA LEU A 108 -51.75 -16.78 25.43
C LEU A 108 -50.28 -16.67 25.80
N TYR A 109 -49.38 -17.14 24.93
CA TYR A 109 -47.95 -17.09 25.20
C TYR A 109 -47.12 -16.80 23.96
N VAL A 110 -45.95 -16.21 24.18
CA VAL A 110 -44.94 -15.93 23.13
C VAL A 110 -43.58 -16.42 23.62
N ASP A 111 -42.95 -17.31 22.87
CA ASP A 111 -41.57 -17.72 23.13
C ASP A 111 -40.59 -16.77 22.49
N ILE A 112 -39.93 -15.96 23.31
CA ILE A 112 -38.95 -14.94 22.85
C ILE A 112 -37.51 -15.47 22.82
N LYS A 113 -37.24 -16.73 23.23
CA LYS A 113 -35.91 -17.28 23.34
C LYS A 113 -35.21 -17.41 21.98
N SER A 114 -35.89 -17.89 20.99
CA SER A 114 -35.35 -18.08 19.64
C SER A 114 -34.87 -16.73 19.06
N ILE A 115 -35.65 -15.67 19.26
CA ILE A 115 -35.32 -14.30 18.85
C ILE A 115 -34.12 -13.78 19.63
N LEU A 116 -34.09 -13.98 20.94
CA LEU A 116 -32.96 -13.59 21.78
C LEU A 116 -31.65 -14.27 21.39
N ASN A 117 -31.71 -15.58 21.08
CA ASN A 117 -30.56 -16.33 20.62
C ASN A 117 -30.07 -15.82 19.25
N TYR A 118 -30.99 -15.55 18.32
CA TYR A 118 -30.66 -14.98 17.01
C TYR A 118 -29.98 -13.60 17.14
N VAL A 119 -30.52 -12.73 17.98
CA VAL A 119 -29.93 -11.41 18.25
C VAL A 119 -28.54 -11.52 18.86
N ARG A 120 -28.33 -12.48 19.80
CA ARG A 120 -27.02 -12.74 20.39
C ARG A 120 -26.02 -13.21 19.33
N TRP A 121 -26.43 -14.12 18.46
CA TRP A 121 -25.58 -14.65 17.40
C TRP A 121 -25.18 -13.56 16.39
N LEU A 122 -26.13 -12.72 15.97
CA LEU A 122 -25.84 -11.55 15.12
C LEU A 122 -24.84 -10.60 15.77
N ASN A 123 -24.97 -10.34 17.07
CA ASN A 123 -24.01 -9.48 17.78
C ASN A 123 -22.61 -10.09 17.87
N LEU A 124 -22.50 -11.40 18.05
CA LEU A 124 -21.21 -12.09 18.01
C LEU A 124 -20.55 -11.97 16.63
N LEU A 125 -21.32 -12.17 15.56
CA LEU A 125 -20.84 -11.97 14.19
C LEU A 125 -20.35 -10.53 13.97
N PHE A 126 -21.14 -9.56 14.38
CA PHE A 126 -20.77 -8.15 14.26
C PHE A 126 -19.50 -7.81 15.06
N CYS A 127 -19.36 -8.33 16.28
CA CYS A 127 -18.14 -8.15 17.06
C CYS A 127 -16.93 -8.77 16.36
N PHE A 128 -17.09 -9.95 15.78
CA PHE A 128 -16.04 -10.63 15.03
C PHE A 128 -15.62 -9.84 13.78
N GLU A 129 -16.60 -9.29 13.04
CA GLU A 129 -16.35 -8.43 11.89
C GLU A 129 -15.55 -7.17 12.28
N VAL A 130 -15.95 -6.48 13.36
CA VAL A 130 -15.24 -5.30 13.86
C VAL A 130 -13.80 -5.62 14.25
N ILE A 131 -13.56 -6.80 14.87
CA ILE A 131 -12.20 -7.24 15.24
C ILE A 131 -11.36 -7.48 13.99
N ILE A 132 -11.91 -8.14 12.96
CA ILE A 132 -11.20 -8.41 11.70
C ILE A 132 -10.84 -7.09 11.02
N VAL A 133 -11.81 -6.18 10.86
CA VAL A 133 -11.57 -4.87 10.24
C VAL A 133 -10.51 -4.09 11.00
N GLY A 134 -10.59 -4.08 12.34
CA GLY A 134 -9.60 -3.45 13.20
C GLY A 134 -8.19 -4.04 13.03
N ALA A 135 -8.07 -5.36 12.93
CA ALA A 135 -6.81 -6.04 12.69
C ALA A 135 -6.21 -5.71 11.32
N VAL A 136 -7.04 -5.65 10.27
CA VAL A 136 -6.61 -5.27 8.92
C VAL A 136 -6.11 -3.83 8.88
N ILE A 137 -6.86 -2.90 9.47
CA ILE A 137 -6.45 -1.48 9.56
C ILE A 137 -5.13 -1.34 10.32
N CYS A 138 -4.97 -2.06 11.43
CA CYS A 138 -3.74 -2.07 12.22
C CYS A 138 -2.56 -2.60 11.39
N ALA A 139 -2.73 -3.72 10.68
CA ALA A 139 -1.69 -4.30 9.83
C ALA A 139 -1.26 -3.35 8.70
N ILE A 140 -2.23 -2.68 8.05
CA ILE A 140 -1.95 -1.66 7.03
C ILE A 140 -1.20 -0.47 7.67
N GLY A 141 -1.66 0.02 8.83
CA GLY A 141 -1.02 1.12 9.54
C GLY A 141 0.44 0.83 9.92
N LEU A 142 0.73 -0.37 10.42
CA LEU A 142 2.08 -0.81 10.74
C LEU A 142 2.97 -0.90 9.49
N LYS A 143 2.43 -1.41 8.37
CA LYS A 143 3.18 -1.48 7.11
C LYS A 143 3.49 -0.09 6.55
N LEU A 144 2.50 0.82 6.55
CA LEU A 144 2.68 2.20 6.11
C LEU A 144 3.68 2.94 7.02
N GLY A 145 3.59 2.76 8.34
CA GLY A 145 4.52 3.35 9.29
C GLY A 145 5.97 2.99 8.99
N LYS A 146 6.26 1.70 8.80
CA LYS A 146 7.62 1.22 8.42
C LYS A 146 8.09 1.79 7.07
N THR A 147 7.19 1.89 6.09
CA THR A 147 7.54 2.46 4.77
C THR A 147 7.86 3.95 4.86
N ILE A 148 7.12 4.70 5.67
CA ILE A 148 7.38 6.13 5.90
C ILE A 148 8.69 6.33 6.66
N GLU A 149 8.93 5.54 7.71
CA GLU A 149 10.15 5.58 8.51
C GLU A 149 11.39 5.31 7.64
N SER A 150 11.37 4.22 6.84
CA SER A 150 12.47 3.91 5.92
C SER A 150 12.68 5.00 4.85
N ALA A 151 11.62 5.62 4.34
CA ALA A 151 11.73 6.73 3.40
C ALA A 151 12.36 7.98 4.06
N GLN A 152 12.04 8.24 5.33
CA GLN A 152 12.65 9.34 6.09
C GLN A 152 14.13 9.09 6.36
N GLU A 153 14.51 7.87 6.76
CA GLU A 153 15.92 7.49 6.98
C GLU A 153 16.74 7.64 5.69
N ILE A 154 16.23 7.16 4.56
CA ILE A 154 16.88 7.34 3.25
C ILE A 154 17.05 8.83 2.92
N ARG A 155 16.02 9.63 3.17
CA ARG A 155 16.07 11.08 2.93
C ARG A 155 17.09 11.77 3.84
N GLN A 156 17.13 11.39 5.11
CA GLN A 156 18.07 11.97 6.06
C GLN A 156 19.53 11.61 5.71
N SER A 157 19.79 10.34 5.40
CA SER A 157 21.11 9.89 4.97
C SER A 157 21.54 10.58 3.66
N PHE A 158 20.61 10.81 2.73
CA PHE A 158 20.85 11.57 1.51
C PHE A 158 21.37 12.98 1.81
N PHE A 159 20.69 13.73 2.69
CA PHE A 159 21.14 15.08 3.05
C PHE A 159 22.48 15.08 3.80
N GLN A 160 22.68 14.13 4.71
CA GLN A 160 23.95 14.02 5.45
C GLN A 160 25.11 13.75 4.49
N ASN A 161 24.96 12.80 3.58
CA ASN A 161 26.01 12.46 2.62
C ASN A 161 26.27 13.62 1.65
N ALA A 162 25.24 14.32 1.17
CA ALA A 162 25.40 15.52 0.33
C ALA A 162 26.22 16.60 1.02
N LEU A 163 25.94 16.85 2.31
CA LEU A 163 26.72 17.82 3.10
C LEU A 163 28.17 17.40 3.29
N TYR A 164 28.46 16.11 3.48
CA TYR A 164 29.84 15.61 3.58
C TYR A 164 30.60 15.77 2.26
N GLU A 165 29.95 15.42 1.12
CA GLU A 165 30.56 15.54 -0.21
C GLU A 165 30.80 17.00 -0.62
N LEU A 166 30.00 17.95 -0.16
CA LEU A 166 30.21 19.38 -0.36
C LEU A 166 31.26 19.96 0.57
N LYS A 167 31.42 19.41 1.79
CA LYS A 167 32.35 19.92 2.77
C LYS A 167 33.80 19.70 2.35
N THR A 168 34.12 18.57 1.76
CA THR A 168 35.48 18.22 1.36
C THR A 168 36.11 19.21 0.38
N PRO A 169 35.49 19.50 -0.81
CA PRO A 169 36.01 20.49 -1.74
C PRO A 169 36.03 21.90 -1.14
N LEU A 170 35.04 22.26 -0.33
CA LEU A 170 34.98 23.56 0.34
C LEU A 170 36.20 23.76 1.27
N MET A 171 36.57 22.73 2.05
CA MET A 171 37.76 22.78 2.92
C MET A 171 39.06 22.85 2.10
N ALA A 172 39.11 22.19 0.93
CA ALA A 172 40.27 22.31 0.04
C ALA A 172 40.39 23.73 -0.51
N ILE A 173 39.29 24.31 -1.03
CA ILE A 173 39.24 25.71 -1.48
C ILE A 173 39.74 26.66 -0.39
N GLN A 174 39.21 26.50 0.83
CA GLN A 174 39.61 27.34 1.97
C GLN A 174 41.09 27.17 2.30
N GLY A 175 41.62 25.94 2.39
CA GLY A 175 43.00 25.68 2.69
C GLY A 175 43.98 26.25 1.63
N TYR A 176 43.65 26.10 0.34
CA TYR A 176 44.47 26.69 -0.71
C TYR A 176 44.41 28.24 -0.73
N ALA A 177 43.23 28.82 -0.45
CA ALA A 177 43.09 30.26 -0.32
C ALA A 177 43.87 30.82 0.87
N GLU A 178 43.87 30.15 2.05
CA GLU A 178 44.69 30.52 3.22
C GLU A 178 46.18 30.37 2.90
N GLY A 179 46.57 29.30 2.19
CA GLY A 179 47.95 29.06 1.78
C GLY A 179 48.50 30.17 0.85
N ILE A 180 47.65 30.67 -0.07
CA ILE A 180 47.97 31.84 -0.91
C ILE A 180 48.08 33.08 -0.05
N GLN A 181 47.14 33.35 0.84
CA GLN A 181 47.11 34.53 1.71
C GLN A 181 48.32 34.63 2.60
N THR A 182 48.81 33.51 3.12
CA THR A 182 49.99 33.44 3.98
C THR A 182 51.30 33.38 3.22
N GLY A 183 51.26 33.35 1.89
CA GLY A 183 52.45 33.26 1.03
C GLY A 183 53.18 31.91 1.08
N VAL A 184 52.54 30.86 1.65
CA VAL A 184 53.10 29.50 1.77
C VAL A 184 52.92 28.71 0.45
N LEU A 185 51.84 28.97 -0.31
CA LEU A 185 51.54 28.23 -1.51
C LEU A 185 51.66 29.15 -2.78
N PRO A 186 52.09 28.61 -3.92
CA PRO A 186 52.18 29.34 -5.18
C PRO A 186 50.82 29.72 -5.70
N VAL A 187 50.59 31.00 -6.04
CA VAL A 187 49.28 31.56 -6.41
C VAL A 187 48.67 30.85 -7.60
N LYS A 188 49.43 30.64 -8.68
CA LYS A 188 48.92 30.13 -9.95
C LYS A 188 48.40 28.68 -9.85
N GLU A 189 49.16 27.83 -9.21
CA GLU A 189 48.83 26.40 -9.02
C GLU A 189 47.67 26.26 -8.07
N SER A 190 47.72 26.99 -6.95
CA SER A 190 46.63 26.98 -5.95
C SER A 190 45.31 27.52 -6.47
N ALA A 191 45.36 28.59 -7.28
CA ALA A 191 44.16 29.11 -7.97
C ALA A 191 43.57 28.06 -8.91
N GLY A 192 44.42 27.29 -9.61
CA GLY A 192 43.97 26.18 -10.45
C GLY A 192 43.18 25.14 -9.67
N VAL A 193 43.69 24.70 -8.48
CA VAL A 193 42.98 23.76 -7.63
C VAL A 193 41.69 24.31 -7.07
N ILE A 194 41.67 25.61 -6.69
CA ILE A 194 40.43 26.27 -6.23
C ILE A 194 39.36 26.27 -7.34
N MET A 195 39.76 26.54 -8.58
CA MET A 195 38.82 26.49 -9.71
C MET A 195 38.29 25.08 -9.95
N GLU A 196 39.17 24.08 -9.95
CA GLU A 196 38.80 22.66 -10.15
C GLU A 196 37.83 22.19 -9.07
N GLU A 197 38.06 22.48 -7.80
CA GLU A 197 37.16 22.10 -6.71
C GLU A 197 35.83 22.90 -6.77
N SER A 198 35.86 24.16 -7.25
CA SER A 198 34.64 24.95 -7.46
C SER A 198 33.76 24.36 -8.58
N ASP A 199 34.38 23.94 -9.67
CA ASP A 199 33.68 23.28 -10.79
C ASP A 199 33.08 21.96 -10.34
N ARG A 200 33.84 21.16 -9.58
CA ARG A 200 33.34 19.90 -8.98
C ARG A 200 32.15 20.12 -8.05
N MET A 201 32.17 21.18 -7.22
CA MET A 201 31.02 21.53 -6.38
C MET A 201 29.80 21.90 -7.20
N THR A 202 30.00 22.62 -8.30
CA THR A 202 28.91 23.01 -9.22
C THR A 202 28.25 21.79 -9.84
N GLU A 203 29.05 20.85 -10.37
CA GLU A 203 28.55 19.57 -10.89
C GLU A 203 27.74 18.80 -9.86
N LEU A 204 28.26 18.67 -8.63
CA LEU A 204 27.58 17.99 -7.53
C LEU A 204 26.22 18.61 -7.20
N ILE A 205 26.18 19.96 -7.13
CA ILE A 205 24.93 20.69 -6.88
C ILE A 205 23.91 20.45 -8.01
N GLU A 206 24.35 20.48 -9.27
CA GLU A 206 23.49 20.21 -10.41
C GLU A 206 22.93 18.78 -10.42
N GLU A 207 23.76 17.78 -10.07
CA GLU A 207 23.32 16.38 -9.91
C GLU A 207 22.27 16.24 -8.79
N LEU A 208 22.51 16.87 -7.63
CA LEU A 208 21.56 16.88 -6.51
C LEU A 208 20.23 17.54 -6.86
N LEU A 209 20.28 18.68 -7.57
CA LEU A 209 19.08 19.37 -8.02
C LEU A 209 18.30 18.54 -9.05
N ALA A 210 19.00 17.89 -9.99
CA ALA A 210 18.37 17.01 -10.96
C ALA A 210 17.65 15.83 -10.27
N LEU A 211 18.31 15.19 -9.32
CA LEU A 211 17.75 14.08 -8.55
C LEU A 211 16.54 14.52 -7.71
N SER A 212 16.64 15.67 -7.04
CA SER A 212 15.53 16.27 -6.27
C SER A 212 14.30 16.58 -7.12
N LYS A 213 14.50 17.07 -8.36
CA LYS A 213 13.40 17.32 -9.30
C LYS A 213 12.70 16.02 -9.74
N ILE A 214 13.47 14.95 -9.95
CA ILE A 214 12.92 13.64 -10.30
C ILE A 214 12.11 13.08 -9.11
N ASP A 215 12.66 13.12 -7.89
CA ASP A 215 12.00 12.62 -6.68
C ASP A 215 10.69 13.32 -6.36
N SER A 216 10.63 14.62 -6.58
CA SER A 216 9.43 15.42 -6.32
C SER A 216 8.40 15.36 -7.46
N ALA A 217 8.60 14.50 -8.47
CA ALA A 217 7.80 14.43 -9.69
C ALA A 217 7.62 15.80 -10.40
N GLN A 218 8.53 16.75 -10.14
CA GLN A 218 8.55 18.05 -10.79
C GLN A 218 9.29 18.02 -12.13
N ALA A 219 10.08 16.97 -12.37
CA ALA A 219 10.66 16.72 -13.67
C ALA A 219 9.52 16.43 -14.66
N LYS A 220 9.34 17.31 -15.64
CA LYS A 220 8.40 17.12 -16.75
C LYS A 220 9.23 16.80 -17.99
N PRO A 221 9.55 15.53 -18.25
CA PRO A 221 10.34 15.15 -19.42
C PRO A 221 9.55 15.46 -20.69
N GLU A 222 10.23 15.99 -21.67
CA GLU A 222 9.69 16.22 -23.00
C GLU A 222 10.05 15.03 -23.90
N PHE A 223 9.15 14.06 -23.98
CA PHE A 223 9.36 12.83 -24.74
C PHE A 223 9.17 13.07 -26.24
N LEU A 224 10.24 12.92 -27.00
CA LEU A 224 10.26 12.98 -28.47
C LEU A 224 10.88 11.70 -29.04
N GLU A 225 10.45 11.33 -30.27
CA GLU A 225 11.14 10.28 -31.04
C GLU A 225 12.55 10.78 -31.38
N THR A 226 13.56 10.23 -30.75
CA THR A 226 14.94 10.70 -30.83
C THR A 226 15.86 9.54 -31.17
N ASP A 227 16.78 9.76 -32.13
CA ASP A 227 17.85 8.82 -32.40
C ASP A 227 18.96 8.94 -31.35
N VAL A 228 18.96 7.98 -30.39
CA VAL A 228 19.96 7.97 -29.33
C VAL A 228 21.37 7.65 -29.85
N THR A 229 21.50 7.07 -31.03
CA THR A 229 22.80 6.81 -31.67
C THR A 229 23.54 8.10 -31.96
N GLU A 230 22.82 9.13 -32.43
CA GLU A 230 23.39 10.47 -32.70
C GLU A 230 23.79 11.17 -31.38
N ILE A 231 23.01 10.99 -30.31
CA ILE A 231 23.38 11.52 -28.99
C ILE A 231 24.69 10.87 -28.53
N ILE A 232 24.78 9.52 -28.61
CA ILE A 232 25.96 8.77 -28.21
C ILE A 232 27.19 9.18 -29.00
N LYS A 233 27.07 9.34 -30.33
CA LYS A 233 28.18 9.84 -31.20
C LYS A 233 28.63 11.23 -30.78
N SER A 234 27.68 12.15 -30.60
CA SER A 234 27.97 13.54 -30.18
C SER A 234 28.70 13.57 -28.84
N VAL A 235 28.23 12.79 -27.83
CA VAL A 235 28.87 12.72 -26.53
C VAL A 235 30.23 12.03 -26.63
N ALA A 236 30.36 10.92 -27.32
CA ALA A 236 31.65 10.22 -27.48
C ALA A 236 32.71 11.14 -28.14
N ASN A 237 32.32 11.90 -29.15
CA ASN A 237 33.20 12.87 -29.76
C ASN A 237 33.68 13.97 -28.80
N SER A 238 32.85 14.40 -27.86
CA SER A 238 33.27 15.41 -26.85
C SER A 238 34.31 14.84 -25.86
N PHE A 239 34.35 13.52 -25.65
CA PHE A 239 35.34 12.86 -24.81
C PHE A 239 36.65 12.53 -25.55
N ALA A 240 36.71 12.58 -26.89
CA ALA A 240 37.90 12.23 -27.68
C ALA A 240 39.19 12.91 -27.21
N PRO A 241 39.22 14.24 -26.94
CA PRO A 241 40.43 14.89 -26.45
C PRO A 241 40.91 14.40 -25.09
N VAL A 242 39.96 14.02 -24.19
CA VAL A 242 40.27 13.52 -22.86
C VAL A 242 40.92 12.14 -22.94
N PHE A 243 40.40 11.28 -23.82
CA PHE A 243 40.96 9.96 -24.07
C PHE A 243 42.35 10.00 -24.71
N GLU A 244 42.53 10.87 -25.74
CA GLU A 244 43.81 11.09 -26.42
C GLU A 244 44.89 11.58 -25.45
N ASN A 245 44.58 12.61 -24.65
CA ASN A 245 45.51 13.15 -23.64
C ASN A 245 45.94 12.13 -22.58
N SER A 246 45.06 11.18 -22.31
CA SER A 246 45.31 10.11 -21.28
C SER A 246 45.86 8.83 -21.89
N GLN A 247 46.17 8.84 -23.19
CA GLN A 247 46.63 7.64 -23.95
C GLN A 247 45.66 6.42 -23.81
N LYS A 248 44.37 6.72 -23.67
CA LYS A 248 43.29 5.72 -23.64
C LYS A 248 42.50 5.74 -24.93
N THR A 249 41.77 4.70 -25.23
CA THR A 249 40.99 4.52 -26.47
C THR A 249 39.49 4.49 -26.16
N LEU A 250 38.70 5.34 -26.85
CA LEU A 250 37.24 5.25 -26.87
C LEU A 250 36.79 4.62 -28.19
N LYS A 251 36.18 3.40 -28.12
CA LYS A 251 35.61 2.72 -29.28
C LYS A 251 34.11 2.92 -29.32
N THR A 252 33.55 3.17 -30.50
CA THR A 252 32.12 3.25 -30.74
C THR A 252 31.66 2.18 -31.71
N GLU A 253 30.78 1.30 -31.26
CA GLU A 253 30.20 0.18 -32.04
C GLU A 253 28.69 0.43 -32.18
N LEU A 254 28.32 1.32 -33.10
CA LEU A 254 26.96 1.76 -33.32
C LEU A 254 26.39 1.09 -34.55
N SER A 255 25.81 -0.08 -34.39
CA SER A 255 25.39 -0.98 -35.50
C SER A 255 24.00 -0.66 -36.05
N CYS A 256 23.27 0.29 -35.52
CA CYS A 256 21.89 0.58 -35.92
C CYS A 256 21.49 2.04 -35.61
N GLU A 257 20.51 2.56 -36.34
CA GLU A 257 19.73 3.72 -35.88
C GLU A 257 18.79 3.28 -34.78
N ALA A 258 18.89 3.92 -33.62
CA ALA A 258 18.10 3.54 -32.45
C ALA A 258 17.17 4.66 -32.06
N VAL A 259 15.97 4.67 -32.66
CA VAL A 259 14.94 5.67 -32.33
C VAL A 259 14.14 5.22 -31.13
N VAL A 260 14.20 6.00 -30.06
CA VAL A 260 13.44 5.77 -28.82
C VAL A 260 12.64 7.01 -28.45
N LEU A 261 11.57 6.83 -27.69
CA LEU A 261 10.80 7.93 -27.13
C LEU A 261 11.46 8.42 -25.85
N CYS A 262 12.22 9.52 -25.93
CA CYS A 262 12.99 10.02 -24.80
C CYS A 262 13.10 11.54 -24.76
N ASP A 263 13.47 12.08 -23.60
CA ASP A 263 13.92 13.47 -23.42
C ASP A 263 15.43 13.53 -23.69
N GLU A 264 15.78 14.14 -24.82
CA GLU A 264 17.18 14.29 -25.26
C GLU A 264 18.06 14.93 -24.19
N LYS A 265 17.56 15.95 -23.47
CA LYS A 265 18.34 16.68 -22.45
C LYS A 265 18.71 15.77 -21.28
N GLN A 266 17.81 14.86 -20.92
CA GLN A 266 18.06 13.91 -19.85
C GLN A 266 19.02 12.79 -20.29
N ILE A 267 18.87 12.27 -21.51
CA ILE A 267 19.79 11.26 -22.05
C ILE A 267 21.20 11.85 -22.21
N ARG A 268 21.32 13.14 -22.64
CA ARG A 268 22.60 13.86 -22.70
C ARG A 268 23.26 14.07 -21.32
N LYS A 269 22.54 13.89 -20.22
CA LYS A 269 23.12 13.83 -18.85
C LYS A 269 23.54 12.41 -18.47
N ALA A 270 22.76 11.42 -18.84
CA ALA A 270 23.01 10.03 -18.47
C ALA A 270 24.24 9.43 -19.18
N VAL A 271 24.38 9.64 -20.48
CA VAL A 271 25.47 9.04 -21.27
C VAL A 271 26.87 9.51 -20.83
N PRO A 272 27.13 10.82 -20.63
CA PRO A 272 28.42 11.30 -20.12
C PRO A 272 28.79 10.69 -18.78
N ASN A 273 27.85 10.56 -17.84
CA ASN A 273 28.09 9.94 -16.54
C ASN A 273 28.62 8.51 -16.67
N LEU A 274 28.07 7.73 -17.60
CA LEU A 274 28.51 6.36 -17.86
C LEU A 274 29.88 6.30 -18.51
N ILE A 275 30.14 7.18 -19.52
CA ILE A 275 31.44 7.24 -20.22
C ILE A 275 32.54 7.72 -19.25
N SER A 276 32.28 8.75 -18.46
CA SER A 276 33.21 9.26 -17.44
C SER A 276 33.54 8.20 -16.40
N ASN A 277 32.54 7.45 -15.95
CA ASN A 277 32.74 6.35 -15.02
C ASN A 277 33.62 5.24 -15.63
N ALA A 278 33.31 4.80 -16.85
CA ALA A 278 34.11 3.80 -17.57
C ALA A 278 35.53 4.30 -17.82
N PHE A 279 35.72 5.57 -18.23
CA PHE A 279 37.04 6.20 -18.41
C PHE A 279 37.89 6.16 -17.12
N LYS A 280 37.28 6.40 -15.97
CA LYS A 280 37.97 6.40 -14.68
C LYS A 280 38.53 5.04 -14.32
N TYR A 281 37.79 3.97 -14.60
CA TYR A 281 38.15 2.61 -14.20
C TYR A 281 38.82 1.78 -15.27
N CYS A 282 38.76 2.17 -16.56
CA CYS A 282 39.43 1.45 -17.62
C CYS A 282 40.95 1.49 -17.47
N LYS A 283 41.63 0.41 -17.94
CA LYS A 283 43.08 0.37 -18.10
C LYS A 283 43.49 1.12 -19.37
N THR A 284 42.88 0.78 -20.48
CA THR A 284 43.24 1.30 -21.82
C THR A 284 42.05 1.65 -22.69
N THR A 285 40.95 0.92 -22.57
CA THR A 285 39.87 0.98 -23.57
C THR A 285 38.49 1.05 -22.93
N VAL A 286 37.67 1.99 -23.42
CA VAL A 286 36.24 2.02 -23.20
C VAL A 286 35.51 1.77 -24.51
N THR A 287 34.50 0.91 -24.50
CA THR A 287 33.67 0.63 -25.67
C THR A 287 32.25 1.04 -25.41
N VAL A 288 31.66 1.84 -26.29
CA VAL A 288 30.26 2.22 -26.29
C VAL A 288 29.57 1.52 -27.47
N ALA A 289 28.70 0.58 -27.17
CA ALA A 289 27.96 -0.19 -28.17
C ALA A 289 26.45 0.17 -28.13
N CYS A 290 25.83 0.21 -29.30
CA CYS A 290 24.38 0.35 -29.44
C CYS A 290 23.85 -0.64 -30.46
N LYS A 291 22.86 -1.47 -30.05
CA LYS A 291 22.24 -2.48 -30.93
C LYS A 291 20.72 -2.52 -30.67
N ASN A 292 20.00 -2.95 -31.71
CA ASN A 292 18.57 -3.27 -31.57
C ASN A 292 18.43 -4.82 -31.54
N GLU A 293 17.70 -5.29 -30.52
CA GLU A 293 17.45 -6.72 -30.33
C GLU A 293 16.04 -6.93 -29.73
N ASN A 294 15.23 -7.79 -30.38
CA ASN A 294 13.88 -8.12 -29.87
C ASN A 294 12.99 -6.94 -29.53
N ASP A 295 12.88 -5.95 -30.44
CA ASP A 295 12.13 -4.69 -30.26
C ASP A 295 12.65 -3.79 -29.11
N LYS A 296 13.87 -4.03 -28.68
CA LYS A 296 14.55 -3.22 -27.67
C LYS A 296 15.84 -2.62 -28.23
N THR A 297 16.11 -1.40 -27.81
CA THR A 297 17.41 -0.76 -27.98
C THR A 297 18.25 -1.08 -26.75
N ILE A 298 19.44 -1.62 -26.97
CA ILE A 298 20.42 -1.93 -25.93
C ILE A 298 21.64 -1.05 -26.14
N ILE A 299 21.95 -0.23 -25.13
CA ILE A 299 23.16 0.60 -25.08
C ILE A 299 24.05 0.00 -24.01
N ALA A 300 25.27 -0.38 -24.36
CA ALA A 300 26.25 -0.94 -23.45
C ALA A 300 27.51 -0.08 -23.42
N ILE A 301 27.92 0.32 -22.21
CA ILE A 301 29.22 0.98 -21.99
C ILE A 301 30.07 0.03 -21.17
N SER A 302 31.21 -0.37 -21.74
CA SER A 302 32.12 -1.33 -21.11
C SER A 302 33.53 -0.76 -21.01
N ASP A 303 34.26 -1.13 -19.99
CA ASP A 303 35.69 -0.87 -19.79
C ASP A 303 36.51 -2.18 -19.72
N ASP A 304 37.83 -2.06 -19.85
CA ASP A 304 38.78 -3.12 -19.69
C ASP A 304 39.49 -3.12 -18.33
N GLY A 305 38.80 -2.55 -17.31
CA GLY A 305 39.32 -2.41 -15.93
C GLY A 305 39.28 -3.71 -15.14
N ASP A 306 39.40 -3.58 -13.84
CA ASP A 306 39.38 -4.74 -12.93
C ASP A 306 37.94 -5.24 -12.67
N GLY A 307 36.93 -4.53 -13.22
CA GLY A 307 35.52 -4.79 -12.93
C GLY A 307 35.05 -4.22 -11.61
N ILE A 308 33.84 -4.58 -11.23
CA ILE A 308 33.19 -4.16 -9.97
C ILE A 308 33.25 -5.32 -8.99
N ASP A 309 33.63 -5.06 -7.73
CA ASP A 309 33.62 -6.08 -6.69
C ASP A 309 32.22 -6.71 -6.57
N LYS A 310 32.14 -8.01 -6.33
CA LYS A 310 30.86 -8.75 -6.29
C LYS A 310 29.91 -8.21 -5.23
N ASP A 311 30.46 -7.74 -4.11
CA ASP A 311 29.69 -7.17 -3.00
C ASP A 311 29.17 -5.77 -3.35
N ASP A 312 29.87 -5.04 -4.23
CA ASP A 312 29.49 -3.69 -4.67
C ASP A 312 28.44 -3.71 -5.79
N LEU A 313 28.41 -4.75 -6.64
CA LEU A 313 27.56 -4.86 -7.81
C LEU A 313 26.06 -4.57 -7.55
N PRO A 314 25.43 -5.07 -6.46
CA PRO A 314 24.03 -4.76 -6.15
C PRO A 314 23.79 -3.28 -5.81
N HIS A 315 24.84 -2.58 -5.36
CA HIS A 315 24.75 -1.26 -4.75
C HIS A 315 25.24 -0.12 -5.63
N VAL A 316 25.85 -0.40 -6.79
CA VAL A 316 26.47 0.63 -7.66
C VAL A 316 25.52 1.74 -8.14
N PHE A 317 24.23 1.48 -8.13
CA PHE A 317 23.18 2.44 -8.49
C PHE A 317 22.50 3.08 -7.26
N GLU A 318 22.98 2.79 -6.05
CA GLU A 318 22.48 3.46 -4.85
C GLU A 318 23.10 4.86 -4.72
N ARG A 319 22.36 5.78 -4.15
CA ARG A 319 22.79 7.18 -3.99
C ARG A 319 23.93 7.26 -2.99
N PHE A 320 24.98 8.00 -3.34
CA PHE A 320 26.21 8.15 -2.55
C PHE A 320 27.00 6.85 -2.32
N TYR A 321 26.64 5.80 -3.02
CA TYR A 321 27.43 4.60 -2.98
C TYR A 321 28.72 4.80 -3.79
N THR A 322 29.84 4.72 -3.11
CA THR A 322 31.17 4.84 -3.72
C THR A 322 31.99 3.63 -3.36
N GLY A 323 32.49 2.91 -4.37
CA GLY A 323 33.54 1.91 -4.15
C GLY A 323 34.87 2.59 -3.74
N LYS A 324 35.91 1.80 -3.55
CA LYS A 324 37.24 2.22 -3.02
C LYS A 324 37.89 3.42 -3.73
N LYS A 325 37.46 3.75 -4.95
CA LYS A 325 37.98 4.85 -5.78
C LYS A 325 36.88 5.76 -6.33
N GLY A 326 35.70 5.73 -5.73
CA GLY A 326 34.52 6.46 -6.22
C GLY A 326 34.63 7.98 -6.08
N ASN A 327 33.80 8.72 -6.84
CA ASN A 327 33.58 10.16 -6.67
C ASN A 327 32.38 10.37 -5.72
N THR A 328 31.39 11.16 -6.18
CA THR A 328 30.20 11.55 -5.39
C THR A 328 29.19 10.43 -5.16
N GLY A 329 29.24 9.34 -5.94
CA GLY A 329 28.23 8.26 -5.90
C GLY A 329 26.83 8.68 -6.36
N ILE A 330 26.68 9.83 -7.03
CA ILE A 330 25.40 10.35 -7.49
C ILE A 330 25.16 10.07 -8.97
N GLY A 331 26.19 10.13 -9.80
CA GLY A 331 26.06 10.03 -11.26
C GLY A 331 25.38 8.75 -11.75
N LEU A 332 25.76 7.57 -11.23
CA LEU A 332 25.11 6.29 -11.57
C LEU A 332 23.67 6.23 -11.04
N ALA A 333 23.42 6.74 -9.83
CA ALA A 333 22.08 6.81 -9.26
C ALA A 333 21.17 7.73 -10.09
N LEU A 334 21.66 8.91 -10.47
CA LEU A 334 20.95 9.83 -11.36
C LEU A 334 20.67 9.20 -12.73
N THR A 335 21.64 8.52 -13.30
CA THR A 335 21.47 7.78 -14.56
C THR A 335 20.37 6.74 -14.45
N LYS A 336 20.32 5.95 -13.37
CA LYS A 336 19.27 4.97 -13.12
C LYS A 336 17.89 5.62 -13.04
N GLU A 337 17.74 6.73 -12.33
CA GLU A 337 16.46 7.41 -12.22
C GLU A 337 16.03 8.04 -13.57
N ILE A 338 16.97 8.58 -14.35
CA ILE A 338 16.69 9.05 -15.71
C ILE A 338 16.17 7.91 -16.58
N ILE A 339 16.88 6.78 -16.62
CA ILE A 339 16.49 5.63 -17.45
C ILE A 339 15.15 5.06 -17.01
N LYS A 340 14.91 4.94 -15.71
CA LYS A 340 13.62 4.50 -15.14
C LYS A 340 12.47 5.43 -15.51
N MET A 341 12.68 6.75 -15.47
CA MET A 341 11.69 7.75 -15.88
C MET A 341 11.29 7.60 -17.37
N HIS A 342 12.22 7.11 -18.21
CA HIS A 342 11.98 6.79 -19.60
C HIS A 342 11.39 5.39 -19.84
N GLY A 343 11.07 4.63 -18.76
CA GLY A 343 10.56 3.26 -18.87
C GLY A 343 11.60 2.24 -19.32
N GLY A 344 12.89 2.60 -19.27
CA GLY A 344 14.02 1.71 -19.51
C GLY A 344 14.50 0.99 -18.26
N GLU A 345 15.43 0.08 -18.45
CA GLU A 345 16.12 -0.67 -17.40
C GLU A 345 17.62 -0.48 -17.53
N ILE A 346 18.33 -0.36 -16.39
CA ILE A 346 19.79 -0.27 -16.34
C ILE A 346 20.33 -1.38 -15.45
N ARG A 347 21.41 -2.02 -15.88
CA ARG A 347 22.08 -3.11 -15.16
C ARG A 347 23.61 -2.97 -15.25
N ALA A 348 24.30 -3.43 -14.22
CA ALA A 348 25.75 -3.56 -14.22
C ALA A 348 26.14 -5.02 -14.10
N ARG A 349 27.20 -5.40 -14.81
CA ARG A 349 27.80 -6.74 -14.77
C ARG A 349 29.27 -6.68 -15.04
N ASN A 350 29.99 -7.75 -14.78
CA ASN A 350 31.39 -7.89 -15.15
C ASN A 350 31.57 -8.82 -16.38
N GLU A 351 32.37 -8.35 -17.34
CA GLU A 351 32.73 -9.11 -18.54
C GLU A 351 34.06 -8.57 -19.08
N ASN A 352 35.18 -9.15 -18.65
CA ASN A 352 36.54 -8.62 -18.90
C ASN A 352 36.79 -7.19 -18.47
N GLY A 353 36.06 -6.70 -17.45
CA GLY A 353 35.96 -5.36 -16.94
C GLY A 353 34.54 -5.09 -16.49
N ALA A 354 34.13 -3.86 -16.26
CA ALA A 354 32.75 -3.53 -15.95
C ALA A 354 31.95 -3.24 -17.22
N VAL A 355 30.68 -3.63 -17.21
CA VAL A 355 29.71 -3.33 -18.26
C VAL A 355 28.46 -2.74 -17.62
N VAL A 356 28.06 -1.55 -18.06
CA VAL A 356 26.76 -0.95 -17.73
C VAL A 356 25.89 -1.00 -18.99
N GLU A 357 24.74 -1.63 -18.84
CA GLU A 357 23.80 -1.89 -19.93
C GLU A 357 22.47 -1.20 -19.67
N ILE A 358 22.02 -0.41 -20.66
CA ILE A 358 20.70 0.22 -20.68
C ILE A 358 19.85 -0.51 -21.71
N THR A 359 18.62 -0.88 -21.31
CA THR A 359 17.63 -1.47 -22.21
C THR A 359 16.39 -0.59 -22.26
N HIS A 360 15.98 -0.21 -23.47
CA HIS A 360 14.79 0.61 -23.70
C HIS A 360 13.94 0.03 -24.82
N GLY A 361 12.61 0.18 -24.75
CA GLY A 361 11.70 -0.23 -25.83
C GLY A 361 11.91 0.63 -27.08
N ASN A 362 12.04 0.00 -28.26
CA ASN A 362 12.18 0.71 -29.53
C ASN A 362 10.81 1.15 -30.06
N VAL A 363 10.72 2.36 -30.62
CA VAL A 363 9.47 2.91 -31.20
C VAL A 363 9.00 2.07 -32.39
N ASN A 364 9.92 1.54 -33.19
CA ASN A 364 9.59 0.69 -34.34
C ASN A 364 8.96 -0.66 -33.91
N GLY A 365 9.30 -1.22 -32.75
CA GLY A 365 8.68 -2.41 -32.22
C GLY A 365 7.24 -2.20 -31.74
N LYS A 366 6.88 -1.01 -31.25
CA LYS A 366 5.50 -0.65 -30.89
C LYS A 366 4.61 -0.52 -32.12
N LYS A 367 5.08 0.14 -33.19
CA LYS A 367 4.31 0.30 -34.45
C LYS A 367 4.00 -1.03 -35.13
N ASN A 368 4.85 -2.03 -34.96
CA ASN A 368 4.62 -3.39 -35.51
C ASN A 368 3.59 -4.20 -34.70
N ARG A 369 3.48 -3.97 -33.37
CA ARG A 369 2.47 -4.65 -32.53
C ARG A 369 1.06 -4.08 -32.66
N GLU A 370 0.94 -2.81 -33.02
CA GLU A 370 -0.37 -2.19 -33.27
C GLU A 370 -0.93 -2.50 -34.68
N LYS A 371 -0.11 -3.07 -35.58
CA LYS A 371 -0.48 -3.49 -36.93
C LYS A 371 -0.72 -4.99 -37.09
N ALA A 372 -0.41 -5.80 -36.08
CA ALA A 372 -0.63 -7.24 -36.00
C ALA A 372 -1.81 -7.58 -35.08
#